data_55873bc631926801d0edfcc8c33498da
#
_entry.id   55873bc631926801d0edfcc8c33498da
#
_cell.length_a   1.000
_cell.length_b   1.000
_cell.length_c   1.000
_cell.angle_alpha   90.00
_cell.angle_beta   90.00
_cell.angle_gamma   90.00
#
_symmetry.space_group_name_H-M   'P 1'
#
loop_
_entity.id
_entity.type
_entity.pdbx_description
1 polymer ?
#
loop_
_entity_poly.entity_id
_entity_poly.type
_entity_poly.pdbx_seq_one_letter_code
_entity_poly.pdbx_strand_id
1 'polypeptide(L)'
;PIVVPIYQLIGADASMFAGTLLASDTGGYPLAMELAGNNAVGNFSGLLVANMLGATLVFTLPVGMSLMKEKDYPYLGAGVLAGIITIPIGCLVGGIVMNFTSYKMSLLSIIRNMLPVILMAALIVIGLWNWPEKMLKGFQKFGTGLKILITIFIAIAVFEYQTGIHFPLFRIMVEEDSNGTIPLENSFLICGQIGTILIGAFPMVKWM
;
A
#
# COMPACT_ATOMS: atom_id res chain seq x y z
N PRO A 1 -9.24 -6.73 -15.28
CA PRO A 1 -9.51 -6.43 -16.70
C PRO A 1 -9.57 -4.94 -17.03
N ILE A 2 -10.09 -4.07 -16.13
CA ILE A 2 -10.27 -2.63 -16.41
C ILE A 2 -8.97 -1.83 -16.17
N VAL A 3 -8.19 -2.20 -15.17
CA VAL A 3 -6.98 -1.49 -14.73
C VAL A 3 -5.84 -1.62 -15.74
N VAL A 4 -5.61 -2.83 -16.25
CA VAL A 4 -4.51 -3.14 -17.16
C VAL A 4 -4.50 -2.23 -18.40
N PRO A 5 -5.61 -2.06 -19.15
CA PRO A 5 -5.62 -1.19 -20.33
C PRO A 5 -5.31 0.28 -20.00
N ILE A 6 -5.77 0.78 -18.85
CA ILE A 6 -5.54 2.19 -18.45
C ILE A 6 -4.05 2.43 -18.22
N TYR A 7 -3.37 1.52 -17.50
CA TYR A 7 -1.94 1.67 -17.22
C TYR A 7 -1.09 1.45 -18.48
N GLN A 8 -1.51 0.54 -19.35
CA GLN A 8 -0.85 0.36 -20.66
C GLN A 8 -0.94 1.60 -21.55
N LEU A 9 -2.06 2.34 -21.53
CA LEU A 9 -2.20 3.59 -22.28
C LEU A 9 -1.19 4.66 -21.87
N ILE A 10 -0.83 4.72 -20.59
CA ILE A 10 0.21 5.64 -20.09
C ILE A 10 1.61 5.02 -20.12
N GLY A 11 1.76 3.80 -20.68
CA GLY A 11 3.04 3.12 -20.83
C GLY A 11 3.61 2.58 -19.51
N ALA A 12 2.82 2.52 -18.45
CA ALA A 12 3.21 1.97 -17.16
C ALA A 12 2.70 0.53 -16.98
N ASP A 13 3.36 -0.21 -16.10
CA ASP A 13 2.95 -1.56 -15.73
C ASP A 13 1.69 -1.54 -14.84
N ALA A 14 0.82 -2.55 -15.01
CA ALA A 14 -0.44 -2.63 -14.28
C ALA A 14 -0.25 -2.81 -12.76
N SER A 15 0.89 -3.34 -12.32
CA SER A 15 1.23 -3.47 -10.90
C SER A 15 1.28 -2.13 -10.18
N MET A 16 1.55 -1.02 -10.90
CA MET A 16 1.59 0.32 -10.33
C MET A 16 0.25 0.77 -9.74
N PHE A 17 -0.87 0.17 -10.17
CA PHE A 17 -2.17 0.35 -9.54
C PHE A 17 -2.14 -0.06 -8.06
N ALA A 18 -1.62 -1.26 -7.79
CA ALA A 18 -1.53 -1.77 -6.43
C ALA A 18 -0.65 -0.87 -5.55
N GLY A 19 0.57 -0.55 -6.03
CA GLY A 19 1.52 0.26 -5.26
C GLY A 19 1.09 1.71 -5.04
N THR A 20 0.31 2.30 -5.95
CA THR A 20 -0.15 3.69 -5.78
C THR A 20 -1.35 3.84 -4.85
N LEU A 21 -2.16 2.79 -4.65
CA LEU A 21 -3.40 2.86 -3.88
C LEU A 21 -3.40 2.04 -2.60
N LEU A 22 -2.58 0.99 -2.52
CA LEU A 22 -2.54 0.08 -1.39
C LEU A 22 -1.17 0.10 -0.74
N ALA A 23 -1.13 -0.04 0.59
CA ALA A 23 0.11 -0.29 1.29
C ALA A 23 0.57 -1.75 1.05
N SER A 24 1.87 -1.99 1.15
CA SER A 24 2.48 -3.30 0.92
C SER A 24 1.85 -4.40 1.80
N ASP A 25 1.64 -4.08 3.08
CA ASP A 25 1.08 -4.95 4.10
C ASP A 25 -0.45 -5.11 4.04
N THR A 26 -1.14 -4.22 3.32
CA THR A 26 -2.60 -4.31 3.13
C THR A 26 -3.00 -4.97 1.81
N GLY A 27 -2.15 -5.86 1.29
CA GLY A 27 -2.37 -6.58 0.05
C GLY A 27 -1.76 -5.92 -1.19
N GLY A 28 -1.09 -4.77 -1.03
CA GLY A 28 -0.44 -4.06 -2.14
C GLY A 28 0.68 -4.88 -2.78
N TYR A 29 1.49 -5.58 -1.97
CA TYR A 29 2.60 -6.38 -2.49
C TYR A 29 2.13 -7.61 -3.30
N PRO A 30 1.32 -8.52 -2.75
CA PRO A 30 0.85 -9.68 -3.51
C PRO A 30 0.10 -9.28 -4.79
N LEU A 31 -0.76 -8.26 -4.72
CA LEU A 31 -1.48 -7.77 -5.90
C LEU A 31 -0.52 -7.14 -6.92
N ALA A 32 0.51 -6.43 -6.49
CA ALA A 32 1.52 -5.89 -7.39
C ALA A 32 2.29 -7.02 -8.10
N MET A 33 2.67 -8.06 -7.38
CA MET A 33 3.36 -9.22 -7.96
C MET A 33 2.49 -9.98 -8.98
N GLU A 34 1.20 -10.11 -8.71
CA GLU A 34 0.24 -10.77 -9.61
C GLU A 34 0.01 -9.98 -10.91
N LEU A 35 -0.06 -8.64 -10.81
CA LEU A 35 -0.31 -7.76 -11.96
C LEU A 35 0.94 -7.42 -12.76
N ALA A 36 2.13 -7.68 -12.21
CA ALA A 36 3.39 -7.27 -12.80
C ALA A 36 3.78 -8.10 -14.02
N GLY A 37 4.27 -7.44 -15.05
CA GLY A 37 4.85 -8.09 -16.22
C GLY A 37 6.17 -8.82 -15.93
N ASN A 38 6.85 -8.48 -14.82
CA ASN A 38 8.04 -9.19 -14.33
C ASN A 38 8.28 -8.88 -12.83
N ASN A 39 9.07 -9.75 -12.19
CA ASN A 39 9.35 -9.65 -10.74
C ASN A 39 10.02 -8.33 -10.31
N ALA A 40 10.85 -7.72 -11.15
CA ALA A 40 11.51 -6.47 -10.79
C ALA A 40 10.50 -5.32 -10.68
N VAL A 41 9.58 -5.21 -11.63
CA VAL A 41 8.52 -4.20 -11.63
C VAL A 41 7.51 -4.48 -10.51
N GLY A 42 7.16 -5.74 -10.24
CA GLY A 42 6.32 -6.13 -9.12
C GLY A 42 6.91 -5.71 -7.77
N ASN A 43 8.19 -5.97 -7.56
CA ASN A 43 8.90 -5.52 -6.35
C ASN A 43 9.02 -4.00 -6.28
N PHE A 44 9.29 -3.32 -7.38
CA PHE A 44 9.30 -1.86 -7.43
C PHE A 44 7.96 -1.27 -6.99
N SER A 45 6.87 -1.76 -7.56
CA SER A 45 5.52 -1.32 -7.20
C SER A 45 5.14 -1.72 -5.78
N GLY A 46 5.26 -3.01 -5.44
CA GLY A 46 4.77 -3.59 -4.20
C GLY A 46 5.61 -3.27 -2.96
N LEU A 47 6.93 -3.06 -3.13
CA LEU A 47 7.81 -2.72 -2.00
C LEU A 47 8.11 -1.22 -1.94
N LEU A 48 8.52 -0.58 -3.02
CA LEU A 48 8.89 0.83 -2.95
C LEU A 48 7.67 1.75 -2.99
N VAL A 49 6.87 1.67 -4.05
CA VAL A 49 5.75 2.59 -4.24
C VAL A 49 4.66 2.37 -3.19
N ALA A 50 4.33 1.10 -2.90
CA ALA A 50 3.32 0.74 -1.91
C ALA A 50 3.68 1.19 -0.48
N ASN A 51 4.97 1.13 -0.11
CA ASN A 51 5.41 1.61 1.21
C ASN A 51 5.56 3.13 1.30
N MET A 52 5.71 3.82 0.18
CA MET A 52 5.80 5.28 0.16
C MET A 52 4.43 5.92 -0.05
N LEU A 53 3.83 5.74 -1.23
CA LEU A 53 2.58 6.40 -1.60
C LEU A 53 1.36 5.65 -1.05
N GLY A 54 1.28 4.35 -1.28
CA GLY A 54 0.17 3.51 -0.81
C GLY A 54 0.00 3.60 0.71
N ALA A 55 1.07 3.41 1.47
CA ALA A 55 1.03 3.50 2.93
C ALA A 55 0.65 4.90 3.43
N THR A 56 1.05 5.96 2.73
CA THR A 56 0.63 7.33 3.07
C THR A 56 -0.87 7.49 2.98
N LEU A 57 -1.50 6.96 1.92
CA LEU A 57 -2.94 7.10 1.69
C LEU A 57 -3.79 6.22 2.60
N VAL A 58 -3.38 4.97 2.77
CA VAL A 58 -4.19 3.94 3.46
C VAL A 58 -3.95 3.94 4.96
N PHE A 59 -2.76 4.28 5.40
CA PHE A 59 -2.36 4.18 6.80
C PHE A 59 -2.03 5.53 7.42
N THR A 60 -1.05 6.27 6.90
CA THR A 60 -0.55 7.49 7.57
C THR A 60 -1.63 8.57 7.69
N LEU A 61 -2.39 8.82 6.64
CA LEU A 61 -3.46 9.82 6.67
C LEU A 61 -4.60 9.43 7.61
N PRO A 62 -5.22 8.23 7.50
CA PRO A 62 -6.31 7.84 8.40
C PRO A 62 -5.88 7.78 9.87
N VAL A 63 -4.68 7.27 10.16
CA VAL A 63 -4.15 7.20 11.54
C VAL A 63 -3.86 8.60 12.06
N GLY A 64 -3.17 9.45 11.29
CA GLY A 64 -2.92 10.83 11.67
C GLY A 64 -4.20 11.58 12.02
N MET A 65 -5.24 11.44 11.21
CA MET A 65 -6.55 12.05 11.48
C MET A 65 -7.24 11.47 12.73
N SER A 66 -7.02 10.21 13.05
CA SER A 66 -7.62 9.58 14.25
C SER A 66 -6.96 10.04 15.54
N LEU A 67 -5.70 10.45 15.49
CA LEU A 67 -4.90 10.87 16.64
C LEU A 67 -4.96 12.38 16.88
N MET A 68 -5.24 13.17 15.84
CA MET A 68 -5.23 14.62 15.89
C MET A 68 -6.65 15.19 16.10
N LYS A 69 -6.74 16.38 16.70
CA LYS A 69 -8.00 17.13 16.77
C LYS A 69 -8.31 17.76 15.41
N GLU A 70 -9.58 17.91 15.08
CA GLU A 70 -10.00 18.50 13.78
C GLU A 70 -9.38 19.87 13.51
N LYS A 71 -9.17 20.70 14.55
CA LYS A 71 -8.51 22.00 14.42
C LYS A 71 -7.06 21.92 13.93
N ASP A 72 -6.42 20.77 14.11
CA ASP A 72 -5.02 20.54 13.75
C ASP A 72 -4.85 19.86 12.38
N TYR A 73 -5.94 19.54 11.70
CA TYR A 73 -5.92 18.94 10.34
C TYR A 73 -5.18 19.75 9.29
N PRO A 74 -5.20 21.11 9.28
CA PRO A 74 -4.38 21.89 8.36
C PRO A 74 -2.88 21.60 8.48
N TYR A 75 -2.37 21.35 9.70
CA TYR A 75 -0.97 20.99 9.94
C TYR A 75 -0.65 19.59 9.44
N LEU A 76 -1.58 18.63 9.63
CA LEU A 76 -1.47 17.31 9.04
C LEU A 76 -1.40 17.39 7.51
N GLY A 77 -2.31 18.17 6.91
CA GLY A 77 -2.33 18.41 5.48
C GLY A 77 -1.00 18.99 4.95
N ALA A 78 -0.46 19.98 5.63
CA ALA A 78 0.84 20.58 5.28
C ALA A 78 1.99 19.55 5.38
N GLY A 79 2.04 18.74 6.43
CA GLY A 79 3.04 17.70 6.61
C GLY A 79 2.94 16.61 5.52
N VAL A 80 1.73 16.20 5.20
CA VAL A 80 1.48 15.21 4.12
C VAL A 80 1.87 15.79 2.76
N LEU A 81 1.55 17.06 2.47
CA LEU A 81 1.98 17.73 1.24
C LEU A 81 3.50 17.70 1.09
N ALA A 82 4.23 18.09 2.15
CA ALA A 82 5.69 18.05 2.14
C ALA A 82 6.24 16.63 1.89
N GLY A 83 5.62 15.61 2.50
CA GLY A 83 5.98 14.21 2.29
C GLY A 83 5.71 13.73 0.86
N ILE A 84 4.52 13.97 0.33
CA ILE A 84 4.10 13.45 -0.99
C ILE A 84 4.96 14.01 -2.13
N ILE A 85 5.40 15.26 -2.04
CA ILE A 85 6.29 15.87 -3.05
C ILE A 85 7.63 15.11 -3.15
N THR A 86 8.10 14.52 -2.06
CA THR A 86 9.37 13.78 -2.04
C THR A 86 9.24 12.33 -2.52
N ILE A 87 8.03 11.76 -2.51
CA ILE A 87 7.80 10.35 -2.87
C ILE A 87 8.30 10.00 -4.27
N PRO A 88 7.99 10.77 -5.34
CA PRO A 88 8.52 10.46 -6.67
C PRO A 88 10.03 10.40 -6.72
N ILE A 89 10.70 11.31 -6.01
CA ILE A 89 12.17 11.35 -5.93
C ILE A 89 12.67 10.09 -5.20
N GLY A 90 12.07 9.77 -4.05
CA GLY A 90 12.41 8.58 -3.29
C GLY A 90 12.21 7.28 -4.07
N CYS A 91 11.10 7.17 -4.81
CA CYS A 91 10.85 6.01 -5.69
C CYS A 91 11.86 5.93 -6.84
N LEU A 92 12.25 7.06 -7.44
CA LEU A 92 13.26 7.08 -8.49
C LEU A 92 14.63 6.59 -7.95
N VAL A 93 15.08 7.15 -6.84
CA VAL A 93 16.33 6.73 -6.18
C VAL A 93 16.26 5.27 -5.77
N GLY A 94 15.17 4.84 -5.14
CA GLY A 94 14.95 3.45 -4.76
C GLY A 94 14.98 2.49 -5.95
N GLY A 95 14.36 2.87 -7.08
CA GLY A 95 14.38 2.10 -8.33
C GLY A 95 15.82 1.97 -8.91
N ILE A 96 16.62 3.02 -8.81
CA ILE A 96 18.04 2.97 -9.21
C ILE A 96 18.83 2.04 -8.28
N VAL A 97 18.60 2.15 -6.96
CA VAL A 97 19.27 1.31 -5.95
C VAL A 97 18.89 -0.17 -6.12
N MET A 98 17.65 -0.48 -6.50
CA MET A 98 17.24 -1.87 -6.80
C MET A 98 18.11 -2.55 -7.86
N ASN A 99 18.74 -1.80 -8.76
CA ASN A 99 19.65 -2.36 -9.77
C ASN A 99 20.93 -2.97 -9.18
N PHE A 100 21.26 -2.68 -7.93
CA PHE A 100 22.33 -3.36 -7.19
C PHE A 100 21.90 -4.69 -6.58
N THR A 101 20.62 -5.04 -6.70
CA THR A 101 20.05 -6.31 -6.26
C THR A 101 19.80 -7.25 -7.46
N SER A 102 19.12 -8.37 -7.20
CA SER A 102 18.67 -9.30 -8.25
C SER A 102 17.53 -8.74 -9.12
N TYR A 103 16.89 -7.66 -8.69
CA TYR A 103 15.72 -7.06 -9.36
C TYR A 103 16.14 -5.87 -10.23
N LYS A 104 16.72 -6.16 -11.40
CA LYS A 104 17.22 -5.14 -12.30
C LYS A 104 16.12 -4.57 -13.19
N MET A 105 16.04 -3.24 -13.23
CA MET A 105 15.14 -2.50 -14.11
C MET A 105 15.94 -1.53 -14.98
N SER A 106 15.59 -1.43 -16.26
CA SER A 106 16.16 -0.38 -17.11
C SER A 106 15.69 1.00 -16.63
N LEU A 107 16.52 2.03 -16.79
CA LEU A 107 16.15 3.41 -16.41
C LEU A 107 14.86 3.86 -17.09
N LEU A 108 14.67 3.47 -18.36
CA LEU A 108 13.44 3.76 -19.10
C LEU A 108 12.21 3.09 -18.47
N SER A 109 12.35 1.86 -17.97
CA SER A 109 11.27 1.17 -17.26
C SER A 109 10.92 1.86 -15.95
N ILE A 110 11.93 2.30 -15.18
CA ILE A 110 11.72 3.07 -13.96
C ILE A 110 10.95 4.35 -14.27
N ILE A 111 11.39 5.15 -15.25
CA ILE A 111 10.75 6.41 -15.62
C ILE A 111 9.30 6.21 -16.07
N ARG A 112 9.02 5.18 -16.90
CA ARG A 112 7.65 4.88 -17.34
C ARG A 112 6.74 4.52 -16.16
N ASN A 113 7.23 3.70 -15.25
CA ASN A 113 6.48 3.29 -14.07
C ASN A 113 6.36 4.40 -13.01
N MET A 114 7.19 5.42 -13.07
CA MET A 114 7.06 6.61 -12.23
C MET A 114 5.89 7.52 -12.64
N LEU A 115 5.40 7.42 -13.88
CA LEU A 115 4.38 8.31 -14.41
C LEU A 115 3.07 8.25 -13.59
N PRO A 116 2.49 7.08 -13.26
CA PRO A 116 1.33 7.00 -12.36
C PRO A 116 1.62 7.56 -10.95
N VAL A 117 2.82 7.34 -10.41
CA VAL A 117 3.21 7.87 -9.09
C VAL A 117 3.22 9.39 -9.10
N ILE A 118 3.81 9.99 -10.13
CA ILE A 118 3.86 11.44 -10.31
C ILE A 118 2.45 12.01 -10.48
N LEU A 119 1.61 11.37 -11.32
CA LEU A 119 0.22 11.80 -11.52
C LEU A 119 -0.58 11.74 -10.23
N MET A 120 -0.50 10.65 -9.48
CA MET A 120 -1.18 10.51 -8.19
C MET A 120 -0.67 11.53 -7.17
N ALA A 121 0.65 11.70 -7.05
CA ALA A 121 1.24 12.70 -6.17
C ALA A 121 0.77 14.11 -6.54
N ALA A 122 0.78 14.46 -7.83
CA ALA A 122 0.31 15.76 -8.31
C ALA A 122 -1.17 16.00 -8.00
N LEU A 123 -2.03 15.00 -8.25
CA LEU A 123 -3.47 15.09 -7.92
C LEU A 123 -3.69 15.32 -6.43
N ILE A 124 -2.95 14.61 -5.57
CA ILE A 124 -3.07 14.74 -4.12
C ILE A 124 -2.56 16.12 -3.67
N VAL A 125 -1.42 16.58 -4.21
CA VAL A 125 -0.87 17.92 -3.91
C VAL A 125 -1.85 19.01 -4.32
N ILE A 126 -2.38 18.97 -5.53
CA ILE A 126 -3.38 19.93 -6.02
C ILE A 126 -4.65 19.89 -5.16
N GLY A 127 -5.12 18.69 -4.82
CA GLY A 127 -6.33 18.52 -4.00
C GLY A 127 -6.14 19.03 -2.58
N LEU A 128 -5.02 18.72 -1.92
CA LEU A 128 -4.72 19.19 -0.57
C LEU A 128 -4.43 20.70 -0.54
N TRP A 129 -3.86 21.25 -1.60
CA TRP A 129 -3.63 22.69 -1.71
C TRP A 129 -4.93 23.49 -1.82
N ASN A 130 -5.86 23.03 -2.67
CA ASN A 130 -7.11 23.76 -2.94
C ASN A 130 -8.24 23.42 -1.95
N TRP A 131 -8.33 22.15 -1.49
CA TRP A 131 -9.42 21.64 -0.64
C TRP A 131 -8.92 20.71 0.46
N PRO A 132 -8.05 21.18 1.39
CA PRO A 132 -7.40 20.31 2.38
C PRO A 132 -8.39 19.50 3.22
N GLU A 133 -9.42 20.15 3.78
CA GLU A 133 -10.39 19.46 4.64
C GLU A 133 -11.20 18.39 3.90
N LYS A 134 -11.63 18.68 2.65
CA LYS A 134 -12.41 17.72 1.85
C LYS A 134 -11.57 16.52 1.46
N MET A 135 -10.32 16.76 1.08
CA MET A 135 -9.38 15.71 0.72
C MET A 135 -9.06 14.83 1.94
N LEU A 136 -8.74 15.41 3.09
CA LEU A 136 -8.46 14.67 4.32
C LEU A 136 -9.68 13.83 4.75
N LYS A 137 -10.88 14.40 4.76
CA LYS A 137 -12.12 13.65 5.04
C LYS A 137 -12.38 12.55 4.01
N GLY A 138 -12.03 12.79 2.73
CA GLY A 138 -12.12 11.80 1.67
C GLY A 138 -11.18 10.61 1.94
N PHE A 139 -9.92 10.87 2.28
CA PHE A 139 -8.96 9.82 2.64
C PHE A 139 -9.37 9.05 3.90
N GLN A 140 -9.93 9.73 4.89
CA GLN A 140 -10.45 9.06 6.09
C GLN A 140 -11.58 8.09 5.74
N LYS A 141 -12.54 8.51 4.90
CA LYS A 141 -13.62 7.64 4.42
C LYS A 141 -13.09 6.47 3.60
N PHE A 142 -12.12 6.72 2.72
CA PHE A 142 -11.48 5.69 1.92
C PHE A 142 -10.76 4.65 2.83
N GLY A 143 -9.95 5.10 3.78
CA GLY A 143 -9.26 4.22 4.72
C GLY A 143 -10.24 3.43 5.60
N THR A 144 -11.33 4.06 6.06
CA THR A 144 -12.38 3.37 6.82
C THR A 144 -13.09 2.32 5.96
N GLY A 145 -13.44 2.67 4.72
CA GLY A 145 -14.05 1.73 3.77
C GLY A 145 -13.14 0.53 3.47
N LEU A 146 -11.87 0.78 3.24
CA LEU A 146 -10.87 -0.26 3.01
C LEU A 146 -10.71 -1.17 4.25
N LYS A 147 -10.65 -0.56 5.45
CA LYS A 147 -10.58 -1.32 6.71
C LYS A 147 -11.79 -2.25 6.88
N ILE A 148 -13.00 -1.76 6.62
CA ILE A 148 -14.22 -2.57 6.68
C ILE A 148 -14.17 -3.71 5.67
N LEU A 149 -13.78 -3.41 4.43
CA LEU A 149 -13.64 -4.40 3.38
C LEU A 149 -12.65 -5.51 3.79
N ILE A 150 -11.46 -5.15 4.22
CA ILE A 150 -10.42 -6.11 4.67
C ILE A 150 -10.94 -6.94 5.84
N THR A 151 -11.63 -6.32 6.82
CA THR A 151 -12.19 -7.04 7.96
C THR A 151 -13.21 -8.09 7.53
N ILE A 152 -14.09 -7.75 6.59
CA ILE A 152 -15.08 -8.70 6.04
C ILE A 152 -14.36 -9.84 5.31
N PHE A 153 -13.37 -9.52 4.50
CA PHE A 153 -12.59 -10.52 3.75
C PHE A 153 -11.87 -11.49 4.70
N ILE A 154 -11.21 -10.99 5.74
CA ILE A 154 -10.55 -11.82 6.75
C ILE A 154 -11.57 -12.70 7.47
N ALA A 155 -12.72 -12.15 7.88
CA ALA A 155 -13.75 -12.91 8.56
C ALA A 155 -14.27 -14.07 7.70
N ILE A 156 -14.49 -13.85 6.40
CA ILE A 156 -14.92 -14.90 5.46
C ILE A 156 -13.80 -15.93 5.26
N ALA A 157 -12.54 -15.49 5.10
CA ALA A 157 -11.40 -16.40 4.95
C ALA A 157 -11.19 -17.29 6.18
N VAL A 158 -11.34 -16.72 7.39
CA VAL A 158 -11.28 -17.48 8.64
C VAL A 158 -12.42 -18.50 8.72
N PHE A 159 -13.63 -18.09 8.33
CA PHE A 159 -14.79 -18.98 8.30
C PHE A 159 -14.57 -20.15 7.33
N GLU A 160 -14.07 -19.87 6.12
CA GLU A 160 -13.71 -20.89 5.13
C GLU A 160 -12.68 -21.87 5.68
N TYR A 161 -11.60 -21.34 6.29
CA TYR A 161 -10.53 -22.13 6.89
C TYR A 161 -11.03 -23.07 8.00
N GLN A 162 -11.94 -22.58 8.84
CA GLN A 162 -12.47 -23.36 9.98
C GLN A 162 -13.56 -24.37 9.59
N THR A 163 -14.35 -24.06 8.58
CA THR A 163 -15.52 -24.90 8.21
C THR A 163 -15.24 -25.82 7.02
N GLY A 164 -14.20 -25.55 6.23
CA GLY A 164 -13.94 -26.25 4.98
C GLY A 164 -14.96 -25.94 3.85
N ILE A 165 -15.82 -24.93 4.04
CA ILE A 165 -16.77 -24.49 3.00
C ILE A 165 -16.04 -23.55 2.06
N HIS A 166 -15.80 -23.96 0.82
CA HIS A 166 -15.03 -23.18 -0.14
C HIS A 166 -15.83 -22.10 -0.85
N PHE A 167 -15.32 -20.86 -0.77
CA PHE A 167 -15.80 -19.75 -1.57
C PHE A 167 -14.80 -19.42 -2.69
N PRO A 168 -15.20 -19.43 -3.96
CA PRO A 168 -14.26 -19.30 -5.09
C PRO A 168 -13.34 -18.06 -5.04
N LEU A 169 -13.80 -16.98 -4.41
CA LEU A 169 -13.08 -15.72 -4.31
C LEU A 169 -11.98 -15.73 -3.23
N PHE A 170 -12.15 -16.55 -2.18
CA PHE A 170 -11.26 -16.55 -1.00
C PHE A 170 -10.25 -17.70 -0.99
N ARG A 171 -10.35 -18.59 -1.94
CA ARG A 171 -9.51 -19.76 -2.11
C ARG A 171 -8.00 -19.41 -2.05
N ILE A 172 -7.62 -18.29 -2.65
CA ILE A 172 -6.24 -17.78 -2.65
C ILE A 172 -5.72 -17.49 -1.24
N MET A 173 -6.57 -17.19 -0.29
CA MET A 173 -6.20 -16.89 1.09
C MET A 173 -6.03 -18.14 1.96
N VAL A 174 -6.68 -19.24 1.59
CA VAL A 174 -6.85 -20.45 2.41
C VAL A 174 -6.08 -21.64 1.85
N GLU A 175 -5.72 -21.66 0.57
CA GLU A 175 -4.89 -22.71 -0.04
C GLU A 175 -3.40 -22.38 0.10
N GLU A 176 -2.58 -23.43 0.09
CA GLU A 176 -1.14 -23.30 0.06
C GLU A 176 -0.68 -22.60 -1.21
N ASP A 177 0.19 -21.61 -1.06
CA ASP A 177 0.83 -20.94 -2.17
C ASP A 177 1.97 -21.79 -2.76
N SER A 178 2.63 -21.30 -3.80
CA SER A 178 3.78 -21.97 -4.43
C SER A 178 4.96 -22.25 -3.48
N ASN A 179 4.97 -21.64 -2.29
CA ASN A 179 5.99 -21.82 -1.25
C ASN A 179 5.54 -22.77 -0.13
N GLY A 180 4.35 -23.39 -0.25
CA GLY A 180 3.79 -24.28 0.75
C GLY A 180 3.31 -23.54 2.01
N THR A 181 2.97 -22.26 1.91
CA THR A 181 2.42 -21.47 3.03
C THR A 181 0.99 -21.08 2.76
N ILE A 182 0.16 -21.12 3.80
CA ILE A 182 -1.23 -20.62 3.73
C ILE A 182 -1.19 -19.12 4.04
N PRO A 183 -1.58 -18.24 3.08
CA PRO A 183 -1.50 -16.79 3.25
C PRO A 183 -2.23 -16.27 4.50
N LEU A 184 -3.36 -16.87 4.85
CA LEU A 184 -4.11 -16.53 6.06
C LEU A 184 -3.30 -16.79 7.34
N GLU A 185 -2.70 -17.98 7.49
CA GLU A 185 -1.87 -18.33 8.65
C GLU A 185 -0.65 -17.43 8.75
N ASN A 186 0.02 -17.20 7.63
CA ASN A 186 1.19 -16.32 7.58
C ASN A 186 0.84 -14.88 7.99
N SER A 187 -0.33 -14.39 7.58
CA SER A 187 -0.83 -13.07 7.98
C SER A 187 -1.04 -12.97 9.50
N PHE A 188 -1.63 -13.98 10.13
CA PHE A 188 -1.79 -14.01 11.58
C PHE A 188 -0.44 -14.11 12.32
N LEU A 189 0.49 -14.90 11.79
CA LEU A 189 1.83 -15.02 12.36
C LEU A 189 2.57 -13.68 12.33
N ILE A 190 2.52 -12.95 11.21
CA ILE A 190 3.11 -11.62 11.06
C ILE A 190 2.44 -10.61 12.02
N CYS A 191 1.12 -10.61 12.11
CA CYS A 191 0.40 -9.76 13.06
C CYS A 191 0.81 -10.06 14.51
N GLY A 192 0.97 -11.33 14.87
CA GLY A 192 1.45 -11.75 16.18
C GLY A 192 2.87 -11.26 16.47
N GLN A 193 3.77 -11.35 15.50
CA GLN A 193 5.15 -10.85 15.61
C GLN A 193 5.18 -9.33 15.81
N ILE A 194 4.41 -8.58 15.01
CA ILE A 194 4.28 -7.11 15.15
C ILE A 194 3.72 -6.75 16.53
N GLY A 195 2.67 -7.45 16.98
CA GLY A 195 2.09 -7.27 18.32
C GLY A 195 3.12 -7.49 19.44
N THR A 196 3.95 -8.52 19.32
CA THR A 196 5.00 -8.82 20.28
C THR A 196 6.06 -7.72 20.33
N ILE A 197 6.47 -7.19 19.16
CA ILE A 197 7.42 -6.07 19.07
C ILE A 197 6.85 -4.82 19.71
N LEU A 198 5.59 -4.49 19.43
CA LEU A 198 4.91 -3.33 20.01
C LEU A 198 4.80 -3.43 21.52
N ILE A 199 4.41 -4.60 22.06
CA ILE A 199 4.35 -4.84 23.50
C ILE A 199 5.74 -4.71 24.15
N GLY A 200 6.79 -5.24 23.49
CA GLY A 200 8.17 -5.12 23.95
C GLY A 200 8.72 -3.69 23.91
N ALA A 201 8.27 -2.87 22.95
CA ALA A 201 8.67 -1.47 22.82
C ALA A 201 7.94 -0.53 23.81
N PHE A 202 6.77 -0.92 24.33
CA PHE A 202 5.94 -0.09 25.18
C PHE A 202 6.64 0.44 26.45
N PRO A 203 7.46 -0.36 27.18
CA PRO A 203 8.23 0.15 28.30
C PRO A 203 9.24 1.24 27.91
N MET A 204 9.85 1.13 26.72
CA MET A 204 10.83 2.12 26.23
C MET A 204 10.18 3.47 25.95
N VAL A 205 8.97 3.47 25.36
CA VAL A 205 8.22 4.71 25.07
C VAL A 205 7.79 5.41 26.37
N LYS A 206 7.56 4.67 27.44
CA LYS A 206 7.18 5.24 28.74
C LYS A 206 8.36 5.85 29.50
N TRP A 207 9.58 5.55 29.09
CA TRP A 207 10.83 6.06 29.71
C TRP A 207 11.39 7.32 29.00
N MET A 208 10.92 7.65 27.79
CA MET A 208 11.20 8.90 27.07
C MET A 208 10.12 9.93 27.33
#